data_035cb48b6caa1105fbbbdaf896cdc55a
#
_entry.id   035cb48b6caa1105fbbbdaf896cdc55a
#
_cell.length_a   1.000
_cell.length_b   1.000
_cell.length_c   1.000
_cell.angle_alpha   90.00
_cell.angle_beta   90.00
_cell.angle_gamma   90.00
#
_symmetry.space_group_name_H-M   'P 1'
#
loop_
_entity.id
_entity.type
_entity.pdbx_description
1 polymer ?
#
loop_
_entity_poly.entity_id
_entity_poly.type
_entity_poly.pdbx_seq_one_letter_code
_entity_poly.pdbx_strand_id
1 'polypeptide(L)'
;MNKRIRIRKKPEHYVDNKLFLKKMIEYKKVCNKAKREGKGNPPVTNYIGSCFLKIANHLSFRPNFINYTFRDDMVSDCIENCLQYLSNFNPRKSKNPFAYFTQIIYYAFVRRIQKEKKQINVKYKMIEDANFDDMTLQPGDDREFKNQFVEFLRKNRPSEPDKEKPKVKRRKRRNPKSDSALSKLV
;
A
#
# COMPACT_ATOMS: atom_id res chain seq x y z
N MET A 1 52.80 2.76 -13.72
CA MET A 1 51.40 2.82 -14.09
C MET A 1 50.54 2.91 -12.84
N ASN A 2 50.06 4.09 -12.50
CA ASN A 2 49.20 4.30 -11.29
C ASN A 2 47.75 3.97 -11.60
N LYS A 3 47.26 2.86 -11.08
CA LYS A 3 45.81 2.53 -11.12
C LYS A 3 45.06 3.48 -10.21
N ARG A 4 44.37 4.49 -10.76
CA ARG A 4 43.44 5.33 -10.02
C ARG A 4 42.26 4.47 -9.57
N ILE A 5 42.20 4.14 -8.27
CA ILE A 5 41.06 3.48 -7.64
C ILE A 5 39.90 4.47 -7.63
N ARG A 6 38.92 4.31 -8.53
CA ARG A 6 37.66 5.07 -8.51
C ARG A 6 36.84 4.55 -7.34
N ILE A 7 36.90 5.22 -6.19
CA ILE A 7 35.98 4.99 -5.08
C ILE A 7 34.59 5.44 -5.54
N ARG A 8 33.75 4.49 -5.95
CA ARG A 8 32.32 4.76 -6.20
C ARG A 8 31.67 5.08 -4.85
N LYS A 9 31.45 6.37 -4.54
CA LYS A 9 30.58 6.76 -3.44
C LYS A 9 29.21 6.11 -3.65
N LYS A 10 28.77 5.30 -2.69
CA LYS A 10 27.38 4.78 -2.71
C LYS A 10 26.46 5.99 -2.67
N PRO A 11 25.44 6.06 -3.57
CA PRO A 11 24.48 7.16 -3.54
C PRO A 11 23.83 7.20 -2.15
N GLU A 12 23.76 8.39 -1.58
CA GLU A 12 23.10 8.58 -0.30
C GLU A 12 21.64 8.17 -0.41
N HIS A 13 21.21 7.37 0.56
CA HIS A 13 19.81 6.92 0.59
C HIS A 13 18.92 8.13 0.90
N TYR A 14 17.84 8.32 0.14
CA TYR A 14 16.91 9.47 0.26
C TYR A 14 16.26 9.62 1.66
N VAL A 15 16.33 8.59 2.53
CA VAL A 15 15.95 8.62 3.94
C VAL A 15 17.08 7.99 4.77
N ASP A 16 17.62 8.74 5.72
CA ASP A 16 18.55 8.17 6.70
C ASP A 16 17.78 7.34 7.74
N ASN A 17 17.94 6.01 7.65
CA ASN A 17 17.22 5.07 8.50
C ASN A 17 17.65 5.17 9.99
N LYS A 18 18.91 5.53 10.27
CA LYS A 18 19.40 5.69 11.65
C LYS A 18 18.76 6.90 12.32
N LEU A 19 18.75 8.03 11.61
CA LEU A 19 18.12 9.26 12.09
C LEU A 19 16.61 9.08 12.21
N PHE A 20 15.99 8.40 11.24
CA PHE A 20 14.55 8.09 11.27
C PHE A 20 14.20 7.25 12.51
N LEU A 21 14.98 6.21 12.81
CA LEU A 21 14.78 5.41 14.02
C LEU A 21 14.93 6.25 15.31
N LYS A 22 15.93 7.12 15.37
CA LYS A 22 16.14 8.02 16.52
C LYS A 22 14.91 8.91 16.73
N LYS A 23 14.41 9.55 15.69
CA LYS A 23 13.23 10.41 15.74
C LYS A 23 11.95 9.65 16.10
N MET A 24 11.80 8.42 15.63
CA MET A 24 10.69 7.54 16.03
C MET A 24 10.72 7.18 17.51
N ILE A 25 11.91 6.92 18.06
CA ILE A 25 12.06 6.64 19.49
C ILE A 25 11.74 7.89 20.33
N GLU A 26 12.23 9.07 19.92
CA GLU A 26 11.93 10.35 20.57
C GLU A 26 10.42 10.61 20.59
N TYR A 27 9.76 10.50 19.44
CA TYR A 27 8.32 10.68 19.30
C TYR A 27 7.53 9.70 20.19
N LYS A 28 7.94 8.44 20.25
CA LYS A 28 7.27 7.44 21.09
C LYS A 28 7.40 7.73 22.58
N LYS A 29 8.54 8.29 23.01
CA LYS A 29 8.69 8.74 24.41
C LYS A 29 7.71 9.86 24.75
N VAL A 30 7.53 10.83 23.82
CA VAL A 30 6.57 11.95 24.00
C VAL A 30 5.14 11.41 24.02
N CYS A 31 4.77 10.49 23.12
CA CYS A 31 3.45 9.86 23.12
C CYS A 31 3.16 9.11 24.45
N ASN A 32 4.15 8.38 24.96
CA ASN A 32 3.98 7.65 26.21
C ASN A 32 3.83 8.60 27.41
N LYS A 33 4.52 9.74 27.41
CA LYS A 33 4.34 10.79 28.43
C LYS A 33 2.95 11.40 28.35
N ALA A 34 2.51 11.80 27.17
CA ALA A 34 1.16 12.34 26.94
C ALA A 34 0.05 11.39 27.39
N LYS A 35 0.19 10.08 27.10
CA LYS A 35 -0.75 9.06 27.57
C LYS A 35 -0.83 8.94 29.09
N ARG A 36 0.32 9.07 29.81
CA ARG A 36 0.34 9.05 31.29
C ARG A 36 -0.34 10.28 31.89
N GLU A 37 -0.25 11.42 31.18
CA GLU A 37 -0.86 12.68 31.57
C GLU A 37 -2.34 12.77 31.16
N GLY A 38 -2.92 11.71 30.55
CA GLY A 38 -4.30 11.71 30.05
C GLY A 38 -4.53 12.61 28.82
N LYS A 39 -3.44 13.10 28.20
CA LYS A 39 -3.49 13.92 26.98
C LYS A 39 -3.57 13.04 25.74
N GLY A 40 -4.19 13.56 24.68
CA GLY A 40 -4.21 12.91 23.36
C GLY A 40 -2.80 12.73 22.76
N ASN A 41 -2.71 11.99 21.66
CA ASN A 41 -1.45 11.80 20.97
C ASN A 41 -0.94 13.15 20.43
N PRO A 42 0.35 13.49 20.66
CA PRO A 42 0.94 14.73 20.17
C PRO A 42 1.03 14.70 18.63
N PRO A 43 1.08 15.87 17.97
CA PRO A 43 1.26 15.95 16.53
C PRO A 43 2.57 15.30 16.09
N VAL A 44 2.56 14.73 14.90
CA VAL A 44 3.73 14.09 14.31
C VAL A 44 4.76 15.15 13.93
N THR A 45 6.04 14.89 14.18
CA THR A 45 7.11 15.83 13.82
C THR A 45 7.27 15.96 12.32
N ASN A 46 7.61 17.16 11.82
CA ASN A 46 7.79 17.42 10.39
C ASN A 46 8.82 16.47 9.75
N TYR A 47 9.85 16.08 10.46
CA TYR A 47 10.85 15.13 9.95
C TYR A 47 10.24 13.76 9.65
N ILE A 48 9.42 13.21 10.56
CA ILE A 48 8.75 11.91 10.37
C ILE A 48 7.78 11.99 9.20
N GLY A 49 6.98 13.07 9.11
CA GLY A 49 6.07 13.31 7.98
C GLY A 49 6.82 13.41 6.64
N SER A 50 7.95 14.13 6.61
CA SER A 50 8.80 14.22 5.42
C SER A 50 9.39 12.87 5.01
N CYS A 51 9.73 11.99 5.96
CA CYS A 51 10.18 10.64 5.65
C CYS A 51 9.07 9.82 4.98
N PHE A 52 7.83 9.90 5.49
CA PHE A 52 6.69 9.20 4.87
C PHE A 52 6.45 9.68 3.44
N LEU A 53 6.44 11.00 3.23
CA LEU A 53 6.25 11.59 1.92
C LEU A 53 7.34 11.18 0.92
N LYS A 54 8.61 11.21 1.35
CA LYS A 54 9.74 10.76 0.52
C LYS A 54 9.61 9.30 0.12
N ILE A 55 9.23 8.41 1.06
CA ILE A 55 9.06 6.98 0.79
C ILE A 55 7.88 6.78 -0.17
N ALA A 56 6.75 7.45 0.07
CA ALA A 56 5.56 7.36 -0.76
C ALA A 56 5.82 7.82 -2.20
N ASN A 57 6.40 9.00 -2.37
CA ASN A 57 6.76 9.52 -3.68
C ASN A 57 7.72 8.59 -4.41
N HIS A 58 8.80 8.16 -3.75
CA HIS A 58 9.75 7.25 -4.38
C HIS A 58 9.12 5.91 -4.81
N LEU A 59 8.17 5.40 -4.02
CA LEU A 59 7.46 4.16 -4.34
C LEU A 59 6.45 4.38 -5.48
N SER A 60 5.78 5.53 -5.55
CA SER A 60 4.77 5.84 -6.57
C SER A 60 5.34 5.90 -7.99
N PHE A 61 6.64 6.20 -8.13
CA PHE A 61 7.34 6.20 -9.42
C PHE A 61 7.84 4.82 -9.86
N ARG A 62 7.62 3.77 -9.09
CA ARG A 62 7.99 2.42 -9.54
C ARG A 62 7.09 1.94 -10.67
N PRO A 63 7.58 1.07 -11.57
CA PRO A 63 6.82 0.58 -12.72
C PRO A 63 5.44 0.03 -12.37
N ASN A 64 5.31 -0.58 -11.19
CA ASN A 64 4.04 -1.16 -10.71
C ASN A 64 2.98 -0.11 -10.35
N PHE A 65 3.36 1.17 -10.18
CA PHE A 65 2.48 2.21 -9.66
C PHE A 65 2.44 3.47 -10.52
N ILE A 66 3.42 3.70 -11.40
CA ILE A 66 3.58 4.95 -12.16
C ILE A 66 2.43 5.23 -13.13
N ASN A 67 1.81 4.19 -13.68
CA ASN A 67 0.80 4.32 -14.75
C ASN A 67 -0.63 4.57 -14.25
N TYR A 68 -0.82 4.76 -12.95
CA TYR A 68 -2.15 5.05 -12.41
C TYR A 68 -2.44 6.56 -12.38
N THR A 69 -3.59 6.96 -12.93
CA THR A 69 -4.04 8.37 -12.97
C THR A 69 -4.30 8.95 -11.58
N PHE A 70 -4.69 8.10 -10.62
CA PHE A 70 -4.98 8.45 -9.22
C PHE A 70 -3.76 8.31 -8.29
N ARG A 71 -2.55 8.54 -8.82
CA ARG A 71 -1.30 8.41 -8.07
C ARG A 71 -1.24 9.33 -6.84
N ASP A 72 -1.72 10.56 -6.95
CA ASP A 72 -1.71 11.53 -5.86
C ASP A 72 -2.66 11.13 -4.72
N ASP A 73 -3.79 10.53 -5.06
CA ASP A 73 -4.69 9.92 -4.09
C ASP A 73 -4.04 8.72 -3.38
N MET A 74 -3.28 7.90 -4.12
CA MET A 74 -2.51 6.79 -3.53
C MET A 74 -1.51 7.30 -2.50
N VAL A 75 -0.81 8.41 -2.80
CA VAL A 75 0.13 9.05 -1.88
C VAL A 75 -0.59 9.60 -0.65
N SER A 76 -1.73 10.24 -0.82
CA SER A 76 -2.53 10.77 0.30
C SER A 76 -3.04 9.65 1.22
N ASP A 77 -3.65 8.61 0.66
CA ASP A 77 -4.14 7.44 1.41
C ASP A 77 -3.01 6.74 2.19
N CYS A 78 -1.81 6.65 1.62
CA CYS A 78 -0.71 5.98 2.31
C CYS A 78 -0.15 6.81 3.46
N ILE A 79 -0.14 8.15 3.37
CA ILE A 79 0.27 9.03 4.47
C ILE A 79 -0.73 8.89 5.63
N GLU A 80 -2.02 8.90 5.35
CA GLU A 80 -3.06 8.64 6.35
C GLU A 80 -2.82 7.31 7.06
N ASN A 81 -2.60 6.24 6.31
CA ASN A 81 -2.28 4.92 6.87
C ASN A 81 -0.99 4.93 7.71
N CYS A 82 0.06 5.63 7.28
CA CYS A 82 1.29 5.75 8.06
C CYS A 82 1.05 6.45 9.40
N LEU A 83 0.23 7.51 9.42
CA LEU A 83 -0.14 8.22 10.64
C LEU A 83 -0.97 7.33 11.57
N GLN A 84 -1.93 6.60 11.04
CA GLN A 84 -2.78 5.67 11.78
C GLN A 84 -1.96 4.54 12.44
N TYR A 85 -1.01 3.96 11.70
CA TYR A 85 -0.18 2.86 12.18
C TYR A 85 1.12 3.29 12.87
N LEU A 86 1.35 4.59 13.02
CA LEU A 86 2.56 5.14 13.63
C LEU A 86 2.80 4.62 15.07
N SER A 87 1.73 4.54 15.86
CA SER A 87 1.77 4.06 17.24
C SER A 87 2.17 2.58 17.36
N ASN A 88 1.91 1.78 16.32
CA ASN A 88 2.14 0.34 16.30
C ASN A 88 3.62 -0.02 16.08
N PHE A 89 4.42 0.92 15.57
CA PHE A 89 5.85 0.68 15.41
C PHE A 89 6.53 0.47 16.77
N ASN A 90 7.23 -0.65 16.92
CA ASN A 90 7.95 -0.98 18.14
C ASN A 90 9.47 -1.04 17.91
N PRO A 91 10.24 -0.03 18.40
CA PRO A 91 11.70 0.04 18.22
C PRO A 91 12.47 -1.12 18.87
N ARG A 92 11.86 -1.82 19.84
CA ARG A 92 12.46 -3.00 20.47
C ARG A 92 12.39 -4.23 19.57
N LYS A 93 11.33 -4.34 18.76
CA LYS A 93 11.11 -5.48 17.83
C LYS A 93 11.79 -5.25 16.48
N SER A 94 11.81 -4.01 15.99
CA SER A 94 12.39 -3.69 14.69
C SER A 94 13.24 -2.42 14.78
N LYS A 95 14.48 -2.51 14.29
CA LYS A 95 15.40 -1.38 14.18
C LYS A 95 15.34 -0.69 12.82
N ASN A 96 14.41 -1.12 11.94
CA ASN A 96 14.30 -0.60 10.60
C ASN A 96 12.90 0.01 10.34
N PRO A 97 12.66 1.28 10.74
CA PRO A 97 11.41 1.96 10.46
C PRO A 97 11.16 2.16 8.97
N PHE A 98 12.21 2.37 8.17
CA PHE A 98 12.09 2.53 6.73
C PHE A 98 11.39 1.32 6.08
N ALA A 99 11.84 0.10 6.36
CA ALA A 99 11.22 -1.11 5.81
C ALA A 99 9.78 -1.29 6.33
N TYR A 100 9.53 -0.98 7.60
CA TYR A 100 8.20 -1.08 8.20
C TYR A 100 7.19 -0.17 7.50
N PHE A 101 7.52 1.12 7.33
CA PHE A 101 6.61 2.07 6.68
C PHE A 101 6.53 1.86 5.16
N THR A 102 7.60 1.44 4.49
CA THR A 102 7.55 1.05 3.08
C THR A 102 6.52 -0.06 2.85
N GLN A 103 6.43 -1.03 3.74
CA GLN A 103 5.45 -2.11 3.64
C GLN A 103 4.01 -1.58 3.83
N ILE A 104 3.78 -0.67 4.79
CA ILE A 104 2.46 -0.05 4.99
C ILE A 104 2.04 0.71 3.74
N ILE A 105 2.94 1.55 3.19
CA ILE A 105 2.71 2.34 1.98
C ILE A 105 2.39 1.44 0.78
N TYR A 106 3.17 0.37 0.59
CA TYR A 106 2.92 -0.60 -0.48
C TYR A 106 1.51 -1.20 -0.40
N TYR A 107 1.09 -1.66 0.77
CA TYR A 107 -0.25 -2.22 0.92
C TYR A 107 -1.36 -1.16 0.82
N ALA A 108 -1.10 0.09 1.21
CA ALA A 108 -2.03 1.18 0.99
C ALA A 108 -2.27 1.41 -0.51
N PHE A 109 -1.19 1.44 -1.31
CA PHE A 109 -1.28 1.55 -2.77
C PHE A 109 -2.08 0.41 -3.39
N VAL A 110 -1.77 -0.83 -3.00
CA VAL A 110 -2.50 -2.01 -3.51
C VAL A 110 -3.99 -1.92 -3.17
N ARG A 111 -4.34 -1.52 -1.93
CA ARG A 111 -5.76 -1.36 -1.54
C ARG A 111 -6.46 -0.28 -2.36
N ARG A 112 -5.80 0.86 -2.64
CA ARG A 112 -6.38 1.93 -3.46
C ARG A 112 -6.63 1.42 -4.89
N ILE A 113 -5.65 0.76 -5.50
CA ILE A 113 -5.80 0.17 -6.83
C ILE A 113 -6.98 -0.81 -6.88
N GLN A 114 -7.11 -1.68 -5.88
CA GLN A 114 -8.24 -2.62 -5.81
C GLN A 114 -9.58 -1.89 -5.65
N LYS A 115 -9.64 -0.82 -4.85
CA LYS A 115 -10.83 0.01 -4.67
C LYS A 115 -11.25 0.65 -6.00
N GLU A 116 -10.31 1.27 -6.72
CA GLU A 116 -10.57 1.91 -8.01
C GLU A 116 -11.03 0.89 -9.06
N LYS A 117 -10.35 -0.26 -9.18
CA LYS A 117 -10.78 -1.35 -10.07
C LYS A 117 -12.19 -1.82 -9.76
N LYS A 118 -12.53 -1.94 -8.47
CA LYS A 118 -13.88 -2.34 -8.05
C LYS A 118 -14.92 -1.29 -8.44
N GLN A 119 -14.63 0.00 -8.26
CA GLN A 119 -15.53 1.08 -8.64
C GLN A 119 -15.74 1.14 -10.16
N ILE A 120 -14.67 0.95 -10.93
CA ILE A 120 -14.76 0.88 -12.40
C ILE A 120 -15.68 -0.28 -12.82
N ASN A 121 -15.49 -1.47 -12.22
CA ASN A 121 -16.37 -2.61 -12.53
C ASN A 121 -17.84 -2.36 -12.16
N VAL A 122 -18.11 -1.68 -11.05
CA VAL A 122 -19.47 -1.29 -10.69
C VAL A 122 -20.07 -0.36 -11.74
N LYS A 123 -19.31 0.66 -12.19
CA LYS A 123 -19.76 1.57 -13.24
C LYS A 123 -20.09 0.84 -14.54
N TYR A 124 -19.24 -0.11 -14.96
CA TYR A 124 -19.52 -0.91 -16.16
C TYR A 124 -20.79 -1.77 -16.00
N LYS A 125 -20.98 -2.39 -14.84
CA LYS A 125 -22.22 -3.15 -14.57
C LYS A 125 -23.45 -2.26 -14.59
N MET A 126 -23.40 -1.08 -14.00
CA MET A 126 -24.52 -0.12 -14.04
C MET A 126 -24.87 0.30 -15.47
N ILE A 127 -23.88 0.47 -16.33
CA ILE A 127 -24.11 0.79 -17.75
C ILE A 127 -24.76 -0.41 -18.49
N GLU A 128 -24.32 -1.64 -18.19
CA GLU A 128 -24.91 -2.86 -18.74
C GLU A 128 -26.36 -3.07 -18.27
N ASP A 129 -26.61 -2.87 -16.96
CA ASP A 129 -27.93 -3.08 -16.33
C ASP A 129 -28.94 -1.98 -16.74
N ALA A 130 -28.46 -0.78 -17.04
CA ALA A 130 -29.31 0.33 -17.50
C ALA A 130 -29.96 0.10 -18.87
N ASN A 131 -29.82 -1.10 -19.46
CA ASN A 131 -30.32 -1.42 -20.79
C ASN A 131 -30.18 -0.24 -21.74
N PHE A 132 -28.96 0.02 -22.19
CA PHE A 132 -28.65 1.12 -23.11
C PHE A 132 -29.55 1.10 -24.35
N ASP A 133 -30.33 -0.02 -24.51
CA ASP A 133 -31.31 -0.19 -25.52
C ASP A 133 -32.56 0.66 -25.28
N ASP A 134 -32.92 0.96 -24.03
CA ASP A 134 -34.12 1.71 -23.67
C ASP A 134 -33.84 3.21 -23.47
N MET A 135 -32.60 3.58 -23.31
CA MET A 135 -32.16 4.91 -22.89
C MET A 135 -31.91 5.89 -24.02
N THR A 136 -32.72 5.96 -25.03
CA THR A 136 -32.61 7.00 -26.07
C THR A 136 -32.32 6.55 -27.49
N LEU A 137 -33.28 5.99 -28.11
CA LEU A 137 -33.41 6.15 -29.57
C LEU A 137 -34.36 7.32 -29.81
N GLN A 138 -33.79 8.53 -29.91
CA GLN A 138 -34.54 9.61 -30.59
C GLN A 138 -34.61 9.29 -32.07
N PRO A 139 -35.70 9.69 -32.78
CA PRO A 139 -35.80 9.52 -34.23
C PRO A 139 -34.62 10.22 -34.87
N GLY A 140 -33.66 9.51 -35.41
CA GLY A 140 -32.43 10.03 -36.00
C GLY A 140 -31.11 9.50 -35.40
N ASP A 141 -31.16 8.75 -34.31
CA ASP A 141 -29.96 8.15 -33.72
C ASP A 141 -29.45 6.96 -34.53
N ASP A 142 -28.11 6.94 -34.72
CA ASP A 142 -27.41 5.89 -35.43
C ASP A 142 -27.31 4.61 -34.58
N ARG A 143 -28.10 3.59 -34.93
CA ARG A 143 -28.06 2.26 -34.25
C ARG A 143 -26.70 1.60 -34.35
N GLU A 144 -25.95 1.86 -35.41
CA GLU A 144 -24.63 1.27 -35.62
C GLU A 144 -23.61 1.83 -34.66
N PHE A 145 -23.61 3.14 -34.43
CA PHE A 145 -22.77 3.79 -33.42
C PHE A 145 -23.04 3.25 -32.01
N LYS A 146 -24.29 3.03 -31.67
CA LYS A 146 -24.72 2.46 -30.40
C LYS A 146 -24.16 1.07 -30.19
N ASN A 147 -24.32 0.19 -31.19
CA ASN A 147 -23.79 -1.18 -31.12
C ASN A 147 -22.26 -1.19 -30.98
N GLN A 148 -21.54 -0.34 -31.73
CA GLN A 148 -20.11 -0.18 -31.63
C GLN A 148 -19.69 0.30 -30.24
N PHE A 149 -20.42 1.22 -29.65
CA PHE A 149 -20.13 1.73 -28.30
C PHE A 149 -20.35 0.67 -27.22
N VAL A 150 -21.43 -0.09 -27.27
CA VAL A 150 -21.68 -1.21 -26.35
C VAL A 150 -20.61 -2.29 -26.48
N GLU A 151 -20.22 -2.62 -27.71
CA GLU A 151 -19.12 -3.57 -27.94
C GLU A 151 -17.78 -3.05 -27.42
N PHE A 152 -17.48 -1.76 -27.64
CA PHE A 152 -16.31 -1.11 -27.07
C PHE A 152 -16.27 -1.19 -25.53
N LEU A 153 -17.40 -0.95 -24.86
CA LEU A 153 -17.51 -1.06 -23.41
C LEU A 153 -17.27 -2.50 -22.93
N ARG A 154 -17.87 -3.48 -23.59
CA ARG A 154 -17.67 -4.91 -23.26
C ARG A 154 -16.21 -5.33 -23.43
N LYS A 155 -15.57 -4.91 -24.52
CA LYS A 155 -14.18 -5.25 -24.85
C LYS A 155 -13.18 -4.62 -23.89
N ASN A 156 -13.47 -3.41 -23.41
CA ASN A 156 -12.58 -2.65 -22.50
C ASN A 156 -12.94 -2.83 -21.02
N ARG A 157 -13.87 -3.72 -20.69
CA ARG A 157 -14.21 -4.01 -19.31
C ARG A 157 -12.99 -4.55 -18.58
N PRO A 158 -12.56 -3.93 -17.46
CA PRO A 158 -11.49 -4.46 -16.64
C PRO A 158 -11.87 -5.86 -16.13
N SER A 159 -10.93 -6.80 -16.16
CA SER A 159 -11.12 -8.11 -15.52
C SER A 159 -11.55 -7.92 -14.07
N GLU A 160 -12.52 -8.70 -13.59
CA GLU A 160 -12.92 -8.65 -12.18
C GLU A 160 -11.66 -8.77 -11.30
N PRO A 161 -11.54 -7.93 -10.25
CA PRO A 161 -10.45 -8.11 -9.31
C PRO A 161 -10.52 -9.55 -8.79
N ASP A 162 -9.42 -10.28 -8.91
CA ASP A 162 -9.32 -11.66 -8.40
C ASP A 162 -9.97 -11.72 -7.02
N LYS A 163 -11.06 -12.46 -6.90
CA LYS A 163 -11.65 -12.79 -5.60
C LYS A 163 -10.49 -13.33 -4.78
N GLU A 164 -10.12 -12.66 -3.70
CA GLU A 164 -9.01 -13.10 -2.86
C GLU A 164 -9.16 -14.60 -2.64
N LYS A 165 -8.26 -15.38 -3.26
CA LYS A 165 -8.20 -16.82 -3.00
C LYS A 165 -8.07 -16.95 -1.49
N PRO A 166 -8.95 -17.71 -0.82
CA PRO A 166 -8.92 -17.84 0.63
C PRO A 166 -7.49 -18.19 1.02
N LYS A 167 -6.87 -17.35 1.86
CA LYS A 167 -5.50 -17.56 2.34
C LYS A 167 -5.46 -18.94 2.94
N VAL A 168 -4.90 -19.90 2.21
CA VAL A 168 -4.64 -21.26 2.72
C VAL A 168 -3.83 -21.06 3.99
N LYS A 169 -4.44 -21.29 5.15
CA LYS A 169 -3.76 -21.23 6.44
C LYS A 169 -2.55 -22.15 6.32
N ARG A 170 -1.35 -21.55 6.20
CA ARG A 170 -0.10 -22.32 6.22
C ARG A 170 -0.15 -23.17 7.49
N ARG A 171 -0.32 -24.47 7.34
CA ARG A 171 -0.18 -25.42 8.44
C ARG A 171 1.16 -25.12 9.10
N LYS A 172 1.15 -24.71 10.37
CA LYS A 172 2.38 -24.59 11.16
C LYS A 172 3.11 -25.93 11.02
N ARG A 173 4.30 -25.91 10.43
CA ARG A 173 5.17 -27.08 10.45
C ARG A 173 5.34 -27.47 11.92
N ARG A 174 4.81 -28.61 12.32
CA ARG A 174 5.07 -29.20 13.61
C ARG A 174 6.58 -29.39 13.70
N ASN A 175 7.21 -28.78 14.70
CA ASN A 175 8.62 -29.01 15.00
C ASN A 175 8.75 -30.46 15.48
N PRO A 176 9.51 -31.32 14.79
CA PRO A 176 9.64 -32.73 15.20
C PRO A 176 10.54 -32.95 16.45
N LYS A 177 10.95 -31.87 17.13
CA LYS A 177 11.83 -31.94 18.32
C LYS A 177 11.10 -32.02 19.67
N SER A 178 9.78 -32.00 19.70
CA SER A 178 9.04 -32.14 20.98
C SER A 178 8.62 -33.54 21.34
N ASP A 179 8.79 -34.54 20.42
CA ASP A 179 8.33 -35.90 20.68
C ASP A 179 9.43 -36.84 21.19
N SER A 180 10.67 -36.35 21.34
CA SER A 180 11.79 -37.18 21.84
C SER A 180 12.00 -37.14 23.36
N ALA A 181 11.19 -36.37 24.10
CA ALA A 181 11.34 -36.21 25.55
C ALA A 181 10.45 -37.16 26.37
N LEU A 182 9.53 -37.90 25.72
CA LEU A 182 8.59 -38.81 26.41
C LEU A 182 8.96 -40.31 26.35
N SER A 183 10.09 -40.67 25.69
CA SER A 183 10.52 -42.06 25.59
C SER A 183 11.68 -42.45 26.54
N LYS A 184 11.96 -41.66 27.59
CA LYS A 184 13.01 -41.93 28.57
C LYS A 184 12.49 -42.09 30.00
N LEU A 185 11.23 -42.47 30.17
CA LEU A 185 10.66 -42.84 31.46
C LEU A 185 9.79 -44.11 31.29
N VAL A 186 10.46 -45.22 31.04
CA VAL A 186 10.04 -46.59 31.40
C VAL A 186 11.30 -47.36 31.69
#